data_23f56fc88b52131f54ad8aea64061680
#
_entry.id   23f56fc88b52131f54ad8aea64061680
#
_cell.length_a   1.000
_cell.length_b   1.000
_cell.length_c   1.000
_cell.angle_alpha   90.00
_cell.angle_beta   90.00
_cell.angle_gamma   90.00
#
_symmetry.space_group_name_H-M   'P 1'
#
loop_
_entity.id
_entity.type
_entity.pdbx_description
1 polymer ?
#
loop_
_entity_poly.entity_id
_entity_poly.type
_entity_poly.pdbx_seq_one_letter_code
_entity_poly.pdbx_strand_id
1 'polypeptide(L)'
;MVNCLASEALVMMKAELDKRWSKGRPLYVIHQTGAKDEGAVMATYAHVSLPARVHGFEREMANAFASADIVIARAGASTCFELAACGKPALLIPLPSALRNHQHFNADAFAAKGAADEAIQSDITAKQICRYLVERYDHPEKLEAMSAKMRALATPDAAAKVADLVEEVAK
;
A
#
# COMPACT_ATOMS: atom_id res chain seq x y z
N MET A 1 -5.59 7.06 -12.24
CA MET A 1 -4.49 7.99 -11.83
C MET A 1 -3.51 7.35 -10.86
N VAL A 2 -3.92 6.80 -9.69
CA VAL A 2 -2.96 6.16 -8.76
C VAL A 2 -2.23 4.98 -9.41
N ASN A 3 -2.91 4.16 -10.23
CA ASN A 3 -2.27 3.06 -10.96
C ASN A 3 -1.14 3.54 -11.88
N CYS A 4 -1.36 4.65 -12.62
CA CYS A 4 -0.34 5.23 -13.50
C CYS A 4 0.86 5.72 -12.68
N LEU A 5 0.61 6.50 -11.61
CA LEU A 5 1.68 6.99 -10.74
C LEU A 5 2.50 5.85 -10.13
N ALA A 6 1.83 4.81 -9.63
CA ALA A 6 2.50 3.66 -9.04
C ALA A 6 3.29 2.86 -10.09
N SER A 7 2.70 2.58 -11.26
CA SER A 7 3.40 1.83 -12.30
C SER A 7 4.60 2.58 -12.86
N GLU A 8 4.50 3.87 -13.12
CA GLU A 8 5.62 4.71 -13.54
C GLU A 8 6.74 4.73 -12.47
N ALA A 9 6.38 4.91 -11.20
CA ALA A 9 7.34 4.91 -10.09
C ALA A 9 8.10 3.58 -9.98
N LEU A 10 7.41 2.46 -10.13
CA LEU A 10 8.01 1.13 -10.05
C LEU A 10 8.91 0.81 -11.26
N VAL A 11 8.55 1.28 -12.45
CA VAL A 11 9.43 1.25 -13.63
C VAL A 11 10.71 2.06 -13.41
N MET A 12 10.58 3.26 -12.85
CA MET A 12 11.75 4.10 -12.51
C MET A 12 12.61 3.43 -11.43
N MET A 13 11.99 2.85 -10.39
CA MET A 13 12.71 2.11 -9.35
C MET A 13 13.47 0.92 -9.93
N LYS A 14 12.84 0.12 -10.80
CA LYS A 14 13.50 -0.99 -11.49
C LYS A 14 14.75 -0.52 -12.25
N ALA A 15 14.62 0.55 -13.04
CA ALA A 15 15.73 1.10 -13.81
C ALA A 15 16.87 1.64 -12.92
N GLU A 16 16.54 2.15 -11.74
CA GLU A 16 17.53 2.59 -10.76
C GLU A 16 18.24 1.42 -10.08
N LEU A 17 17.50 0.40 -9.67
CA LEU A 17 18.06 -0.80 -9.06
C LEU A 17 18.95 -1.59 -10.03
N ASP A 18 18.55 -1.72 -11.29
CA ASP A 18 19.35 -2.38 -12.33
C ASP A 18 20.72 -1.70 -12.54
N LYS A 19 20.80 -0.38 -12.39
CA LYS A 19 22.07 0.36 -12.48
C LYS A 19 22.97 0.17 -11.27
N ARG A 20 22.38 0.01 -10.10
CA ARG A 20 23.10 -0.06 -8.83
C ARG A 20 23.62 -1.45 -8.51
N TRP A 21 22.86 -2.50 -8.86
CA TRP A 21 23.15 -3.86 -8.39
C TRP A 21 22.89 -4.94 -9.41
N SER A 22 23.94 -5.59 -9.84
CA SER A 22 23.87 -6.85 -10.57
C SER A 22 23.40 -8.04 -9.69
N LYS A 23 23.28 -7.87 -8.37
CA LYS A 23 22.94 -8.91 -7.38
C LYS A 23 22.05 -8.40 -6.22
N GLY A 24 21.30 -7.33 -6.41
CA GLY A 24 20.33 -6.83 -5.40
C GLY A 24 19.15 -7.78 -5.18
N ARG A 25 18.36 -7.50 -4.14
CA ARG A 25 17.08 -8.20 -3.94
C ARG A 25 16.17 -7.93 -5.14
N PRO A 26 15.53 -8.96 -5.73
CA PRO A 26 14.66 -8.76 -6.89
C PRO A 26 13.43 -7.93 -6.50
N LEU A 27 13.05 -7.00 -7.38
CA LEU A 27 11.78 -6.30 -7.26
C LEU A 27 10.69 -7.19 -7.87
N TYR A 28 9.61 -7.43 -7.11
CA TYR A 28 8.41 -8.10 -7.57
C TYR A 28 7.19 -7.27 -7.22
N VAL A 29 6.21 -7.20 -8.11
CA VAL A 29 5.02 -6.37 -7.93
C VAL A 29 3.76 -7.23 -7.94
N ILE A 30 2.86 -6.98 -6.99
CA ILE A 30 1.47 -7.42 -7.05
C ILE A 30 0.62 -6.16 -7.21
N HIS A 31 -0.12 -6.03 -8.31
CA HIS A 31 -0.87 -4.82 -8.62
C HIS A 31 -2.34 -5.13 -8.91
N GLN A 32 -3.21 -4.72 -8.01
CA GLN A 32 -4.65 -4.70 -8.24
C GLN A 32 -5.03 -3.35 -8.87
N THR A 33 -5.46 -3.38 -10.13
CA THR A 33 -5.64 -2.17 -10.95
C THR A 33 -7.09 -1.73 -11.13
N GLY A 34 -8.05 -2.62 -10.86
CA GLY A 34 -9.38 -2.54 -11.43
C GLY A 34 -9.37 -2.96 -12.91
N ALA A 35 -10.49 -3.45 -13.41
CA ALA A 35 -10.60 -4.02 -14.76
C ALA A 35 -10.20 -3.04 -15.89
N LYS A 36 -10.39 -1.74 -15.68
CA LYS A 36 -10.12 -0.71 -16.69
C LYS A 36 -8.63 -0.55 -17.00
N ASP A 37 -7.78 -0.60 -15.99
CA ASP A 37 -6.36 -0.26 -16.11
C ASP A 37 -5.45 -1.50 -16.23
N GLU A 38 -5.99 -2.72 -16.11
CA GLU A 38 -5.25 -3.97 -16.05
C GLU A 38 -4.31 -4.17 -17.25
N GLY A 39 -4.85 -4.09 -18.46
CA GLY A 39 -4.07 -4.29 -19.68
C GLY A 39 -2.95 -3.25 -19.85
N ALA A 40 -3.22 -2.00 -19.55
CA ALA A 40 -2.24 -0.92 -19.67
C ALA A 40 -1.09 -1.08 -18.66
N VAL A 41 -1.40 -1.42 -17.41
CA VAL A 41 -0.39 -1.64 -16.36
C VAL A 41 0.44 -2.89 -16.66
N MET A 42 -0.20 -3.98 -17.10
CA MET A 42 0.50 -5.20 -17.50
C MET A 42 1.50 -4.92 -18.62
N ALA A 43 1.09 -4.20 -19.67
CA ALA A 43 1.97 -3.81 -20.78
C ALA A 43 3.14 -2.95 -20.30
N THR A 44 2.89 -2.02 -19.36
CA THR A 44 3.93 -1.14 -18.80
C THR A 44 5.02 -1.95 -18.09
N TYR A 45 4.66 -2.93 -17.28
CA TYR A 45 5.65 -3.76 -16.59
C TYR A 45 6.38 -4.74 -17.53
N ALA A 46 5.66 -5.32 -18.49
CA ALA A 46 6.25 -6.21 -19.48
C ALA A 46 7.32 -5.52 -20.34
N HIS A 47 7.08 -4.25 -20.71
CA HIS A 47 8.02 -3.46 -21.52
C HIS A 47 9.41 -3.33 -20.87
N VAL A 48 9.50 -3.29 -19.56
CA VAL A 48 10.77 -3.17 -18.81
C VAL A 48 11.17 -4.48 -18.14
N SER A 49 10.52 -5.59 -18.45
CA SER A 49 10.76 -6.90 -17.85
C SER A 49 10.70 -6.85 -16.31
N LEU A 50 9.78 -6.06 -15.73
CA LEU A 50 9.54 -6.03 -14.30
C LEU A 50 8.65 -7.22 -13.92
N PRO A 51 9.14 -8.16 -13.08
CA PRO A 51 8.32 -9.28 -12.62
C PRO A 51 7.09 -8.77 -11.85
N ALA A 52 5.90 -9.05 -12.38
CA ALA A 52 4.66 -8.56 -11.79
C ALA A 52 3.51 -9.55 -11.96
N ARG A 53 2.63 -9.60 -10.95
CA ARG A 53 1.30 -10.17 -11.03
C ARG A 53 0.29 -9.00 -11.05
N VAL A 54 -0.40 -8.83 -12.17
CA VAL A 54 -1.36 -7.75 -12.38
C VAL A 54 -2.76 -8.35 -12.51
N HIS A 55 -3.71 -7.83 -11.75
CA HIS A 55 -5.09 -8.27 -11.76
C HIS A 55 -6.05 -7.09 -11.66
N GLY A 56 -7.18 -7.18 -12.37
CA GLY A 56 -8.29 -6.24 -12.17
C GLY A 56 -8.85 -6.32 -10.75
N PHE A 57 -8.88 -7.53 -10.18
CA PHE A 57 -9.30 -7.76 -8.79
C PHE A 57 -8.47 -8.88 -8.17
N GLU A 58 -7.87 -8.65 -7.00
CA GLU A 58 -7.14 -9.65 -6.24
C GLU A 58 -8.08 -10.36 -5.26
N ARG A 59 -8.25 -11.66 -5.44
CA ARG A 59 -9.13 -12.48 -4.60
C ARG A 59 -8.47 -12.94 -3.30
N GLU A 60 -7.14 -13.09 -3.35
CA GLU A 60 -6.32 -13.56 -2.24
C GLU A 60 -5.57 -12.38 -1.58
N MET A 61 -6.32 -11.30 -1.23
CA MET A 61 -5.73 -10.06 -0.71
C MET A 61 -4.89 -10.29 0.55
N ALA A 62 -5.32 -11.20 1.43
CA ALA A 62 -4.56 -11.54 2.63
C ALA A 62 -3.16 -12.10 2.29
N ASN A 63 -3.08 -12.97 1.28
CA ASN A 63 -1.81 -13.52 0.80
C ASN A 63 -0.96 -12.46 0.10
N ALA A 64 -1.60 -11.57 -0.67
CA ALA A 64 -0.93 -10.43 -1.30
C ALA A 64 -0.30 -9.51 -0.24
N PHE A 65 -1.06 -9.13 0.79
CA PHE A 65 -0.51 -8.35 1.90
C PHE A 65 0.56 -9.13 2.67
N ALA A 66 0.34 -10.41 2.98
CA ALA A 66 1.33 -11.21 3.71
C ALA A 66 2.70 -11.24 3.01
N SER A 67 2.72 -11.29 1.68
CA SER A 67 3.95 -11.35 0.87
C SER A 67 4.60 -9.99 0.59
N ALA A 68 3.88 -8.88 0.81
CA ALA A 68 4.41 -7.53 0.52
C ALA A 68 5.37 -7.05 1.61
N ASP A 69 6.43 -6.36 1.22
CA ASP A 69 7.29 -5.60 2.13
C ASP A 69 6.71 -4.21 2.41
N ILE A 70 6.08 -3.59 1.41
CA ILE A 70 5.40 -2.30 1.48
C ILE A 70 4.19 -2.26 0.54
N VAL A 71 3.18 -1.50 0.90
CA VAL A 71 1.95 -1.36 0.11
C VAL A 71 1.73 0.10 -0.28
N ILE A 72 1.37 0.35 -1.55
CA ILE A 72 0.85 1.64 -2.00
C ILE A 72 -0.64 1.45 -2.21
N ALA A 73 -1.47 2.22 -1.51
CA ALA A 73 -2.91 2.03 -1.57
C ALA A 73 -3.70 3.33 -1.38
N ARG A 74 -5.00 3.26 -1.71
CA ARG A 74 -5.98 4.23 -1.24
C ARG A 74 -6.24 4.03 0.26
N ALA A 75 -6.64 5.10 0.95
CA ALA A 75 -6.89 5.07 2.38
C ALA A 75 -8.37 4.77 2.72
N GLY A 76 -8.95 3.78 2.06
CA GLY A 76 -10.26 3.24 2.45
C GLY A 76 -10.19 2.59 3.84
N ALA A 77 -11.26 2.67 4.64
CA ALA A 77 -11.27 2.13 6.00
C ALA A 77 -10.92 0.63 6.02
N SER A 78 -11.54 -0.19 5.16
CA SER A 78 -11.23 -1.61 5.05
C SER A 78 -9.75 -1.85 4.79
N THR A 79 -9.17 -1.15 3.79
CA THR A 79 -7.76 -1.27 3.44
C THR A 79 -6.85 -0.92 4.61
N CYS A 80 -7.13 0.19 5.33
CA CYS A 80 -6.33 0.60 6.48
C CYS A 80 -6.35 -0.45 7.60
N PHE A 81 -7.52 -1.01 7.93
CA PHE A 81 -7.63 -2.05 8.95
C PHE A 81 -7.07 -3.40 8.51
N GLU A 82 -7.17 -3.77 7.25
CA GLU A 82 -6.51 -4.96 6.68
C GLU A 82 -4.99 -4.84 6.73
N LEU A 83 -4.44 -3.66 6.39
CA LEU A 83 -3.01 -3.36 6.54
C LEU A 83 -2.56 -3.46 7.99
N ALA A 84 -3.36 -2.95 8.94
CA ALA A 84 -3.09 -3.06 10.37
C ALA A 84 -3.08 -4.54 10.82
N ALA A 85 -4.09 -5.30 10.44
CA ALA A 85 -4.19 -6.73 10.78
C ALA A 85 -3.01 -7.54 10.24
N CYS A 86 -2.50 -7.19 9.04
CA CYS A 86 -1.33 -7.83 8.43
C CYS A 86 0.00 -7.19 8.87
N GLY A 87 -0.03 -6.07 9.58
CA GLY A 87 1.17 -5.33 10.00
C GLY A 87 1.97 -4.81 8.82
N LYS A 88 1.33 -4.32 7.75
CA LYS A 88 2.01 -3.93 6.52
C LYS A 88 2.27 -2.43 6.43
N PRO A 89 3.55 -2.02 6.32
CA PRO A 89 3.91 -0.64 6.04
C PRO A 89 3.22 -0.14 4.77
N ALA A 90 2.76 1.09 4.75
CA ALA A 90 2.05 1.62 3.59
C ALA A 90 2.40 3.07 3.27
N LEU A 91 2.38 3.38 1.97
CA LEU A 91 2.19 4.73 1.45
C LEU A 91 0.71 4.87 1.08
N LEU A 92 -0.03 5.65 1.84
CA LEU A 92 -1.44 5.89 1.64
C LEU A 92 -1.64 7.14 0.77
N ILE A 93 -2.41 6.98 -0.31
CA ILE A 93 -2.74 8.06 -1.24
C ILE A 93 -4.26 8.21 -1.26
N PRO A 94 -4.84 9.09 -0.41
CA PRO A 94 -6.28 9.29 -0.33
C PRO A 94 -6.90 9.63 -1.67
N LEU A 95 -8.13 9.17 -1.90
CA LEU A 95 -8.91 9.55 -3.07
C LEU A 95 -9.44 10.98 -2.89
N PRO A 96 -9.08 11.96 -3.76
CA PRO A 96 -9.49 13.36 -3.58
C PRO A 96 -11.00 13.58 -3.62
N SER A 97 -11.73 12.73 -4.36
CA SER A 97 -13.19 12.79 -4.48
C SER A 97 -13.91 11.99 -3.40
N ALA A 98 -13.20 11.51 -2.37
CA ALA A 98 -13.84 10.77 -1.29
C ALA A 98 -14.81 11.67 -0.51
N LEU A 99 -16.03 11.18 -0.33
CA LEU A 99 -17.10 11.91 0.36
C LEU A 99 -16.61 12.40 1.73
N ARG A 100 -16.77 13.70 2.03
CA ARG A 100 -16.34 14.32 3.30
C ARG A 100 -14.87 14.07 3.64
N ASN A 101 -14.00 13.86 2.67
CA ASN A 101 -12.56 13.62 2.87
C ASN A 101 -12.22 12.43 3.80
N HIS A 102 -13.11 11.46 3.98
CA HIS A 102 -12.90 10.37 4.94
C HIS A 102 -11.60 9.59 4.70
N GLN A 103 -11.13 9.46 3.45
CA GLN A 103 -9.87 8.78 3.18
C GLN A 103 -8.65 9.56 3.69
N HIS A 104 -8.69 10.89 3.62
CA HIS A 104 -7.63 11.71 4.21
C HIS A 104 -7.57 11.53 5.73
N PHE A 105 -8.71 11.59 6.43
CA PHE A 105 -8.74 11.35 7.87
C PHE A 105 -8.25 9.94 8.24
N ASN A 106 -8.56 8.93 7.43
CA ASN A 106 -8.02 7.59 7.65
C ASN A 106 -6.50 7.57 7.50
N ALA A 107 -5.96 8.15 6.42
CA ALA A 107 -4.52 8.19 6.19
C ALA A 107 -3.79 8.94 7.30
N ASP A 108 -4.27 10.12 7.68
CA ASP A 108 -3.71 10.95 8.75
C ASP A 108 -3.67 10.19 10.08
N ALA A 109 -4.75 9.48 10.44
CA ALA A 109 -4.80 8.69 11.68
C ALA A 109 -3.69 7.62 11.77
N PHE A 110 -3.35 6.98 10.65
CA PHE A 110 -2.26 6.00 10.58
C PHE A 110 -0.89 6.67 10.47
N ALA A 111 -0.78 7.77 9.72
CA ALA A 111 0.45 8.53 9.56
C ALA A 111 0.88 9.19 10.87
N ALA A 112 -0.05 9.79 11.63
CA ALA A 112 0.22 10.39 12.94
C ALA A 112 0.78 9.38 13.95
N LYS A 113 0.52 8.09 13.78
CA LYS A 113 1.11 7.01 14.58
C LYS A 113 2.43 6.48 14.00
N GLY A 114 2.83 6.98 12.83
CA GLY A 114 3.99 6.48 12.10
C GLY A 114 3.83 5.04 11.60
N ALA A 115 2.59 4.58 11.45
CA ALA A 115 2.22 3.27 10.93
C ALA A 115 2.16 3.24 9.41
N ALA A 116 1.92 4.40 8.79
CA ALA A 116 1.95 4.61 7.35
C ALA A 116 2.56 5.99 7.04
N ASP A 117 2.90 6.22 5.78
CA ASP A 117 3.13 7.57 5.26
C ASP A 117 1.93 7.97 4.40
N GLU A 118 1.61 9.27 4.35
CA GLU A 118 0.55 9.82 3.52
C GLU A 118 1.14 10.66 2.40
N ALA A 119 0.51 10.61 1.22
CA ALA A 119 0.81 11.51 0.12
C ALA A 119 -0.46 12.02 -0.54
N ILE A 120 -0.54 13.32 -0.75
CA ILE A 120 -1.66 13.95 -1.44
C ILE A 120 -1.52 13.74 -2.94
N GLN A 121 -2.57 13.21 -3.59
CA GLN A 121 -2.53 12.81 -4.99
C GLN A 121 -2.20 13.95 -5.95
N SER A 122 -2.61 15.20 -5.67
CA SER A 122 -2.28 16.37 -6.51
C SER A 122 -0.81 16.76 -6.45
N ASP A 123 -0.13 16.42 -5.37
CA ASP A 123 1.19 16.94 -5.03
C ASP A 123 2.30 15.91 -5.25
N ILE A 124 1.91 14.62 -5.33
CA ILE A 124 2.87 13.53 -5.50
C ILE A 124 3.07 13.16 -6.97
N THR A 125 4.32 12.97 -7.33
CA THR A 125 4.75 12.52 -8.67
C THR A 125 5.30 11.10 -8.62
N ALA A 126 5.33 10.41 -9.76
CA ALA A 126 5.97 9.10 -9.89
C ALA A 126 7.43 9.11 -9.42
N LYS A 127 8.17 10.19 -9.71
CA LYS A 127 9.56 10.36 -9.26
C LYS A 127 9.69 10.42 -7.73
N GLN A 128 8.75 11.07 -7.04
CA GLN A 128 8.75 11.12 -5.57
C GLN A 128 8.41 9.76 -4.96
N ILE A 129 7.43 9.04 -5.54
CA ILE A 129 7.12 7.67 -5.12
C ILE A 129 8.33 6.75 -5.35
N CYS A 130 8.98 6.85 -6.51
CA CYS A 130 10.20 6.09 -6.79
C CYS A 130 11.27 6.34 -5.73
N ARG A 131 11.59 7.61 -5.43
CA ARG A 131 12.58 7.98 -4.40
C ARG A 131 12.19 7.43 -3.02
N TYR A 132 10.93 7.54 -2.66
CA TYR A 132 10.40 7.00 -1.42
C TYR A 132 10.61 5.47 -1.32
N LEU A 133 10.28 4.74 -2.38
CA LEU A 133 10.46 3.29 -2.43
C LEU A 133 11.93 2.86 -2.41
N VAL A 134 12.79 3.56 -3.15
CA VAL A 134 14.25 3.31 -3.14
C VAL A 134 14.83 3.54 -1.75
N GLU A 135 14.44 4.61 -1.07
CA GLU A 135 14.86 4.87 0.31
C GLU A 135 14.45 3.74 1.27
N ARG A 136 13.23 3.20 1.13
CA ARG A 136 12.74 2.07 1.94
C ARG A 136 13.45 0.76 1.59
N TYR A 137 13.80 0.58 0.32
CA TYR A 137 14.59 -0.55 -0.13
C TYR A 137 16.02 -0.52 0.45
N ASP A 138 16.64 0.66 0.50
CA ASP A 138 17.98 0.87 1.05
C ASP A 138 17.98 0.81 2.59
N HIS A 139 16.86 1.11 3.24
CA HIS A 139 16.69 1.21 4.69
C HIS A 139 15.53 0.33 5.19
N PRO A 140 15.65 -1.01 5.15
CA PRO A 140 14.58 -1.92 5.55
C PRO A 140 14.15 -1.77 7.02
N GLU A 141 15.04 -1.30 7.89
CA GLU A 141 14.73 -1.00 9.29
C GLU A 141 13.60 0.03 9.46
N LYS A 142 13.41 0.93 8.48
CA LYS A 142 12.28 1.86 8.48
C LYS A 142 10.96 1.16 8.23
N LEU A 143 10.94 0.15 7.36
CA LEU A 143 9.76 -0.68 7.12
C LEU A 143 9.43 -1.54 8.35
N GLU A 144 10.43 -2.09 9.01
CA GLU A 144 10.25 -2.85 10.25
C GLU A 144 9.63 -1.99 11.36
N ALA A 145 10.11 -0.76 11.53
CA ALA A 145 9.56 0.19 12.50
C ALA A 145 8.10 0.55 12.18
N MET A 146 7.77 0.81 10.91
CA MET A 146 6.40 1.07 10.47
C MET A 146 5.51 -0.15 10.69
N SER A 147 5.99 -1.34 10.35
CA SER A 147 5.29 -2.62 10.54
C SER A 147 4.90 -2.85 12.01
N ALA A 148 5.82 -2.60 12.94
CA ALA A 148 5.55 -2.73 14.36
C ALA A 148 4.42 -1.77 14.82
N LYS A 149 4.48 -0.51 14.37
CA LYS A 149 3.44 0.48 14.66
C LYS A 149 2.11 0.15 14.01
N MET A 150 2.13 -0.38 12.79
CA MET A 150 0.93 -0.82 12.07
C MET A 150 0.23 -1.97 12.81
N ARG A 151 0.97 -2.98 13.26
CA ARG A 151 0.42 -4.09 14.08
C ARG A 151 -0.18 -3.60 15.39
N ALA A 152 0.38 -2.58 16.01
CA ALA A 152 -0.15 -2.01 17.24
C ALA A 152 -1.53 -1.34 17.07
N LEU A 153 -1.93 -1.02 15.85
CA LEU A 153 -3.26 -0.49 15.49
C LEU A 153 -4.26 -1.58 15.13
N ALA A 154 -3.84 -2.84 15.06
CA ALA A 154 -4.74 -3.94 14.74
C ALA A 154 -5.75 -4.16 15.87
N THR A 155 -6.99 -4.50 15.49
CA THR A 155 -8.07 -4.83 16.42
C THR A 155 -8.66 -6.18 16.02
N PRO A 156 -7.93 -7.29 16.22
CA PRO A 156 -8.35 -8.62 15.75
C PRO A 156 -9.63 -9.13 16.42
N ASP A 157 -9.94 -8.64 17.59
CA ASP A 157 -11.12 -8.95 18.41
C ASP A 157 -12.28 -7.97 18.22
N ALA A 158 -12.26 -7.12 17.19
CA ALA A 158 -13.27 -6.08 16.97
C ALA A 158 -14.70 -6.66 16.87
N ALA A 159 -14.86 -7.78 16.17
CA ALA A 159 -16.18 -8.42 16.03
C ALA A 159 -16.72 -8.92 17.39
N ALA A 160 -15.88 -9.53 18.21
CA ALA A 160 -16.26 -9.97 19.55
C ALA A 160 -16.66 -8.79 20.45
N LYS A 161 -15.86 -7.72 20.44
CA LYS A 161 -16.17 -6.49 21.21
C LYS A 161 -17.49 -5.86 20.79
N VAL A 162 -17.81 -5.87 19.49
CA VAL A 162 -19.12 -5.38 19.02
C VAL A 162 -20.25 -6.28 19.50
N ALA A 163 -20.09 -7.61 19.48
CA ALA A 163 -21.08 -8.55 19.97
C ALA A 163 -21.33 -8.34 21.48
N ASP A 164 -20.26 -8.24 22.28
CA ASP A 164 -20.35 -8.00 23.72
C ASP A 164 -21.12 -6.69 24.02
N LEU A 165 -20.83 -5.62 23.26
CA LEU A 165 -21.52 -4.33 23.41
C LEU A 165 -23.03 -4.45 23.05
N VAL A 166 -23.35 -5.18 22.00
CA VAL A 166 -24.78 -5.42 21.63
C VAL A 166 -25.51 -6.18 22.73
N GLU A 167 -24.88 -7.21 23.32
CA GLU A 167 -25.46 -7.97 24.42
C GLU A 167 -25.65 -7.11 25.69
N GLU A 168 -24.72 -6.19 25.95
CA GLU A 168 -24.82 -5.27 27.09
C GLU A 168 -26.00 -4.29 26.94
N VAL A 169 -26.17 -3.72 25.74
CA VAL A 169 -27.25 -2.75 25.45
C VAL A 169 -28.62 -3.42 25.33
N ALA A 170 -28.69 -4.71 25.01
CA ALA A 170 -29.95 -5.47 24.88
C ALA A 170 -30.53 -5.92 26.21
N LYS A 171 -29.85 -5.72 27.32
CA LYS A 171 -30.33 -6.00 28.70
C LYS A 171 -31.12 -4.83 29.28
#